data_6a076d738edf1e5aabe29d10d78c7e2f
#
_entry.id   6a076d738edf1e5aabe29d10d78c7e2f
#
_cell.length_a   1.000
_cell.length_b   1.000
_cell.length_c   1.000
_cell.angle_alpha   90.00
_cell.angle_beta   90.00
_cell.angle_gamma   90.00
#
_symmetry.space_group_name_H-M   'P 1'
#
loop_
_entity.id
_entity.type
_entity.pdbx_description
1 polymer ?
#
loop_
_entity_poly.entity_id
_entity_poly.type
_entity_poly.pdbx_seq_one_letter_code
_entity_poly.pdbx_strand_id
1 'polypeptide(L)'
;MINDGDYVAVFNNVHRVMKAENILKEKRLNILLIPAPRALKSDCGLAIRYCLADRPVIEALLGEAGLLPEEIYRKQGEEFIRIDAPGA
;
A
#
# COMPACT_ATOMS: atom_id res chain seq x y z
N MET A 1 -2.37 -11.83 8.24
CA MET A 1 -1.45 -10.89 7.59
C MET A 1 -2.15 -9.62 7.14
N ILE A 2 -3.28 -9.73 6.44
CA ILE A 2 -4.10 -8.58 6.07
C ILE A 2 -5.39 -8.66 6.86
N ASN A 3 -5.62 -7.69 7.73
CA ASN A 3 -6.81 -7.66 8.57
C ASN A 3 -7.94 -6.90 7.88
N ASP A 4 -9.17 -7.20 8.28
CA ASP A 4 -10.33 -6.47 7.77
C ASP A 4 -10.15 -4.97 8.03
N GLY A 5 -10.39 -4.16 7.01
CA GLY A 5 -10.19 -2.71 7.11
C GLY A 5 -8.78 -2.23 6.77
N ASP A 6 -7.82 -3.14 6.63
CA ASP A 6 -6.46 -2.74 6.22
C ASP A 6 -6.43 -2.32 4.75
N TYR A 7 -5.43 -1.53 4.42
CA TYR A 7 -5.19 -1.08 3.05
C TYR A 7 -4.02 -1.81 2.42
N VAL A 8 -4.07 -1.98 1.12
CA VAL A 8 -3.01 -2.62 0.34
C VAL A 8 -2.67 -1.71 -0.82
N ALA A 9 -1.43 -1.24 -0.86
CA ALA A 9 -0.92 -0.40 -1.94
C ALA A 9 -0.19 -1.26 -2.96
N VAL A 10 -0.60 -1.17 -4.23
CA VAL A 10 -0.04 -1.95 -5.32
C VAL A 10 0.79 -1.03 -6.21
N PHE A 11 2.00 -1.46 -6.53
CA PHE A 11 2.96 -0.70 -7.33
C PHE A 11 3.24 -1.42 -8.65
N ASN A 12 3.72 -0.66 -9.65
CA ASN A 12 3.94 -1.19 -10.98
C ASN A 12 5.36 -1.72 -11.21
N ASN A 13 6.29 -1.50 -10.28
CA ASN A 13 7.61 -2.12 -10.37
C ASN A 13 8.24 -2.30 -9.00
N VAL A 14 9.21 -3.21 -8.92
CA VAL A 14 9.81 -3.62 -7.66
C VAL A 14 10.64 -2.50 -7.03
N HIS A 15 11.29 -1.65 -7.84
CA HIS A 15 12.09 -0.56 -7.29
C HIS A 15 11.24 0.46 -6.53
N ARG A 16 10.07 0.77 -7.07
CA ARG A 16 9.16 1.72 -6.44
C ARG A 16 8.65 1.20 -5.11
N VAL A 17 8.23 -0.06 -5.06
CA VAL A 17 7.70 -0.63 -3.82
C VAL A 17 8.77 -0.74 -2.75
N MET A 18 10.00 -1.08 -3.12
CA MET A 18 11.11 -1.17 -2.16
C MET A 18 11.50 0.19 -1.63
N LYS A 19 11.54 1.21 -2.48
CA LYS A 19 11.80 2.59 -2.05
C LYS A 19 10.72 3.08 -1.10
N ALA A 20 9.47 2.82 -1.44
CA ALA A 20 8.34 3.20 -0.58
C ALA A 20 8.45 2.52 0.79
N GLU A 21 8.74 1.23 0.81
CA GLU A 21 8.93 0.51 2.06
C GLU A 21 10.02 1.15 2.92
N ASN A 22 11.17 1.47 2.34
CA ASN A 22 12.27 2.07 3.07
C ASN A 22 11.88 3.40 3.70
N ILE A 23 11.21 4.27 2.94
CA ILE A 23 10.78 5.57 3.44
C ILE A 23 9.83 5.42 4.62
N LEU A 24 8.86 4.53 4.49
CA LEU A 24 7.85 4.34 5.53
C LEU A 24 8.44 3.69 6.78
N LYS A 25 9.39 2.77 6.63
CA LYS A 25 10.06 2.16 7.77
C LYS A 25 10.96 3.13 8.50
N GLU A 26 11.62 4.04 7.78
CA GLU A 26 12.42 5.08 8.41
C GLU A 26 11.60 5.96 9.33
N LYS A 27 10.32 6.17 9.00
CA LYS A 27 9.38 6.92 9.82
C LYS A 27 8.71 6.06 10.88
N ARG A 28 9.14 4.80 11.03
CA ARG A 28 8.63 3.85 12.04
C ARG A 28 7.13 3.61 11.93
N LEU A 29 6.61 3.69 10.72
CA LEU A 29 5.20 3.41 10.47
C LEU A 29 4.96 1.91 10.44
N ASN A 30 3.78 1.51 10.90
CA ASN A 30 3.40 0.10 10.95
C ASN A 30 2.94 -0.38 9.57
N ILE A 31 3.90 -0.77 8.75
CA ILE A 31 3.64 -1.30 7.42
C ILE A 31 4.23 -2.69 7.28
N LEU A 32 3.77 -3.42 6.28
CA LEU A 32 4.28 -4.74 5.98
C LEU A 32 4.39 -4.92 4.47
N LEU A 33 5.59 -5.28 4.01
CA LEU A 33 5.79 -5.67 2.61
C LEU A 33 5.29 -7.10 2.46
N ILE A 34 4.35 -7.31 1.55
CA ILE A 34 3.69 -8.60 1.37
C ILE A 34 3.70 -9.01 -0.10
N PRO A 35 3.57 -10.31 -0.40
CA PRO A 35 3.23 -10.73 -1.75
C PRO A 35 1.87 -10.15 -2.12
N ALA A 36 1.72 -9.66 -3.34
CA ALA A 36 0.44 -9.11 -3.77
C ALA A 36 -0.63 -10.21 -3.74
N PRO A 37 -1.79 -9.94 -3.11
CA PRO A 37 -2.88 -10.93 -3.11
C PRO A 37 -3.27 -11.32 -4.54
N ARG A 38 -3.67 -12.59 -4.72
CA ARG A 38 -4.03 -13.10 -6.05
C ARG A 38 -5.17 -12.33 -6.71
N ALA A 39 -6.09 -11.82 -5.90
CA ALA A 39 -7.22 -11.06 -6.41
C ALA A 39 -6.79 -9.73 -7.03
N LEU A 40 -5.59 -9.26 -6.71
CA LEU A 40 -5.06 -7.99 -7.18
C LEU A 40 -3.97 -8.25 -8.22
N LYS A 41 -4.13 -7.69 -9.41
CA LYS A 41 -3.09 -7.77 -10.42
C LYS A 41 -1.95 -6.84 -10.06
N SER A 42 -0.73 -7.36 -10.08
CA SER A 42 0.45 -6.56 -9.76
C SER A 42 1.58 -6.97 -10.69
N ASP A 43 2.18 -5.98 -11.34
CA ASP A 43 3.31 -6.23 -12.24
C ASP A 43 4.57 -6.63 -11.49
N CYS A 44 4.72 -6.18 -10.25
CA CYS A 44 5.92 -6.49 -9.47
C CYS A 44 5.72 -7.63 -8.46
N GLY A 45 4.51 -8.10 -8.26
CA GLY A 45 4.20 -9.19 -7.33
C GLY A 45 4.28 -8.82 -5.85
N LEU A 46 4.57 -7.57 -5.52
CA LEU A 46 4.70 -7.09 -4.14
C LEU A 46 3.75 -5.94 -3.87
N ALA A 47 3.34 -5.84 -2.60
CA ALA A 47 2.45 -4.79 -2.15
C ALA A 47 2.81 -4.38 -0.74
N ILE A 48 2.29 -3.24 -0.28
CA ILE A 48 2.49 -2.76 1.07
C ILE A 48 1.15 -2.71 1.79
N ARG A 49 1.06 -3.41 2.93
CA ARG A 49 -0.12 -3.36 3.79
C ARG A 49 0.06 -2.27 4.84
N TYR A 50 -0.99 -1.51 5.11
CA TYR A 50 -1.01 -0.51 6.17
C TYR A 50 -2.42 -0.34 6.70
N CYS A 51 -2.55 0.30 7.86
CA CYS A 51 -3.83 0.47 8.52
C CYS A 51 -4.42 1.86 8.25
N LEU A 52 -5.72 2.00 8.53
CA LEU A 52 -6.43 3.26 8.34
C LEU A 52 -5.81 4.40 9.15
N ALA A 53 -5.38 4.11 10.38
CA ALA A 53 -4.83 5.14 11.26
C ALA A 53 -3.61 5.84 10.66
N ASP A 54 -2.77 5.10 9.93
CA ASP A 54 -1.54 5.63 9.34
C ASP A 54 -1.72 6.12 7.90
N ARG A 55 -2.89 5.89 7.31
CA ARG A 55 -3.14 6.19 5.91
C ARG A 55 -2.80 7.63 5.51
N PRO A 56 -3.26 8.68 6.24
CA PRO A 56 -2.96 10.05 5.83
C PRO A 56 -1.47 10.34 5.78
N VAL A 57 -0.73 9.86 6.78
CA VAL A 57 0.72 10.08 6.85
C VAL A 57 1.44 9.33 5.73
N ILE A 58 1.06 8.08 5.51
CA ILE A 58 1.67 7.24 4.48
C ILE A 58 1.47 7.85 3.09
N GLU A 59 0.24 8.25 2.78
CA GLU A 59 -0.06 8.80 1.46
C GLU A 59 0.63 10.15 1.26
N ALA A 60 0.75 10.97 2.30
CA ALA A 60 1.47 12.23 2.22
C ALA A 60 2.96 12.00 1.94
N LEU A 61 3.58 11.06 2.67
CA LEU A 61 5.00 10.76 2.49
C LEU A 61 5.29 10.20 1.10
N LEU A 62 4.46 9.29 0.62
CA LEU A 62 4.64 8.72 -0.71
C LEU A 62 4.39 9.77 -1.80
N GLY A 63 3.43 10.66 -1.59
CA GLY A 63 3.18 11.75 -2.53
C GLY A 63 4.37 12.69 -2.64
N GLU A 64 4.99 13.06 -1.52
CA GLU A 64 6.18 13.92 -1.49
C GLU A 64 7.37 13.27 -2.19
N ALA A 65 7.49 11.96 -2.07
CA ALA A 65 8.60 11.21 -2.68
C ALA A 65 8.35 10.86 -4.15
N GLY A 66 7.18 11.18 -4.69
CA GLY A 66 6.84 10.78 -6.05
C GLY A 66 6.61 9.29 -6.20
N LEU A 67 6.20 8.62 -5.12
CA LEU A 67 6.05 7.17 -5.07
C LEU A 67 4.61 6.74 -4.76
N LEU A 68 3.63 7.50 -5.23
CA LEU A 68 2.25 7.08 -5.05
C LEU A 68 2.01 5.73 -5.72
N PRO A 69 1.25 4.83 -5.07
CA PRO A 69 0.96 3.53 -5.67
C PRO A 69 0.06 3.66 -6.90
N GLU A 70 0.12 2.66 -7.76
CA GLU A 70 -0.76 2.59 -8.94
C GLU A 70 -2.21 2.41 -8.52
N GLU A 71 -2.43 1.55 -7.52
CA GLU A 71 -3.75 1.23 -7.02
C GLU A 71 -3.70 1.04 -5.52
N ILE A 72 -4.78 1.38 -4.85
CA ILE A 72 -4.95 1.16 -3.41
C ILE A 72 -6.26 0.41 -3.22
N TYR A 73 -6.21 -0.62 -2.40
CA TYR A 73 -7.38 -1.43 -2.06
C TYR A 73 -7.58 -1.45 -0.55
N ARG A 74 -8.82 -1.56 -0.12
CA ARG A 74 -9.17 -1.81 1.28
C ARG A 74 -9.75 -3.21 1.39
N LYS A 75 -9.26 -3.98 2.36
CA LYS A 75 -9.80 -5.30 2.62
C LYS A 75 -11.13 -5.17 3.35
N GLN A 76 -12.17 -5.81 2.82
CA GLN A 76 -13.50 -5.83 3.40
C GLN A 76 -14.01 -7.26 3.34
N GLY A 77 -13.96 -7.95 4.49
CA GLY A 77 -14.21 -9.38 4.53
C GLY A 77 -13.17 -10.12 3.68
N GLU A 78 -13.62 -10.89 2.72
CA GLU A 78 -12.72 -11.60 1.80
C GLU A 78 -12.49 -10.84 0.49
N GLU A 79 -13.05 -9.65 0.38
CA GLU A 79 -12.94 -8.85 -0.83
C GLU A 79 -11.93 -7.72 -0.67
N PHE A 80 -11.45 -7.23 -1.80
CA PHE A 80 -10.63 -6.02 -1.86
C PHE A 80 -11.38 -4.97 -2.65
N ILE A 81 -11.68 -3.86 -2.00
CA ILE A 81 -12.43 -2.76 -2.61
C ILE A 81 -11.45 -1.69 -3.06
N ARG A 82 -11.46 -1.37 -4.34
CA ARG A 82 -10.55 -0.37 -4.89
C ARG A 82 -10.89 1.02 -4.36
N ILE A 83 -9.85 1.75 -3.95
CA ILE A 83 -9.93 3.15 -3.57
C ILE A 83 -9.35 3.94 -4.76
N ASP A 84 -10.16 4.79 -5.37
CA ASP A 84 -9.78 5.42 -6.64
C ASP A 84 -8.63 6.41 -6.53
N ALA A 85 -8.51 7.10 -5.41
CA ALA A 85 -7.47 8.09 -5.26
C ALA A 85 -6.86 8.05 -3.87
N PRO A 86 -5.52 8.21 -3.75
CA PRO A 86 -4.87 8.37 -2.47
C PRO A 86 -5.44 9.59 -1.74
N GLY A 87 -5.71 9.44 -0.43
CA GLY A 87 -6.22 10.53 0.39
C GLY A 87 -7.70 10.83 0.20
N ALA A 88 -8.40 10.09 -0.65
CA ALA A 88 -9.83 10.32 -0.88
C ALA A 88 -10.69 9.71 0.23
#